data_70e9ab9cc06a017326f10951ce2e691f
#
_entry.id   70e9ab9cc06a017326f10951ce2e691f
#
_cell.length_a   1.000
_cell.length_b   1.000
_cell.length_c   1.000
_cell.angle_alpha   90.00
_cell.angle_beta   90.00
_cell.angle_gamma   90.00
#
_symmetry.space_group_name_H-M   'P 1'
#
loop_
_entity.id
_entity.type
_entity.pdbx_description
1 polymer ?
#
loop_
_entity_poly.entity_id
_entity_poly.type
_entity_poly.pdbx_seq_one_letter_code
_entity_poly.pdbx_strand_id
1 'polypeptide(L)'
;MIAWIVSRAQPLACWTVLGLIGLVAVACSKASNINPDDAARVRKIDATVERIRQAYTGKDPSAFHSLFMPLDSLRKLEEEIQRDFAVYDRITLDFTIDRVMVDGADAAVYFHWLGQWQRAGDEQPLRERGHAILRLVGHQTLTVSGVDGDPPFGMADRRIQSERPRGR
;
A
#
# COMPACT_ATOMS: atom_id res chain seq x y z
N MET A 1 -29.93 -5.50 72.15
CA MET A 1 -29.05 -5.16 73.29
C MET A 1 -27.94 -4.30 72.71
N ILE A 2 -28.04 -3.05 73.10
CA ILE A 2 -26.95 -2.17 73.61
C ILE A 2 -25.94 -1.78 72.50
N ALA A 3 -26.02 -0.63 71.82
CA ALA A 3 -25.82 0.77 72.22
C ALA A 3 -24.39 1.05 72.70
N TRP A 4 -23.84 2.06 72.07
CA TRP A 4 -23.22 3.29 72.59
C TRP A 4 -22.11 3.75 71.61
N ILE A 5 -22.32 4.82 70.82
CA ILE A 5 -22.27 6.28 71.16
C ILE A 5 -20.83 6.79 71.48
N VAL A 6 -20.62 7.89 70.79
CA VAL A 6 -19.80 9.08 71.18
C VAL A 6 -18.42 9.14 70.57
N SER A 7 -18.11 10.02 69.73
CA SER A 7 -18.26 11.50 69.65
C SER A 7 -16.87 12.18 69.65
N ARG A 8 -16.77 13.16 68.78
CA ARG A 8 -15.89 14.34 68.86
C ARG A 8 -14.39 14.09 68.59
N ALA A 9 -13.71 14.82 67.78
CA ALA A 9 -13.63 16.26 67.64
C ALA A 9 -12.86 16.60 66.39
N GLN A 10 -13.32 17.59 65.65
CA GLN A 10 -12.43 18.43 64.84
C GLN A 10 -11.59 19.35 65.79
N PRO A 11 -10.44 19.77 65.34
CA PRO A 11 -10.33 21.12 64.83
C PRO A 11 -9.41 21.25 63.59
N LEU A 12 -9.86 22.00 62.62
CA LEU A 12 -9.38 23.29 62.18
C LEU A 12 -7.86 23.47 61.93
N ALA A 13 -7.65 23.93 60.73
CA ALA A 13 -6.52 24.75 60.29
C ALA A 13 -5.35 24.01 59.66
N CYS A 14 -5.33 23.98 58.33
CA CYS A 14 -4.31 24.78 57.67
C CYS A 14 -4.68 24.98 56.20
N TRP A 15 -5.12 26.13 55.95
CA TRP A 15 -5.16 26.79 54.67
C TRP A 15 -3.71 26.92 54.12
N THR A 16 -3.66 27.04 52.78
CA THR A 16 -2.51 27.46 51.98
C THR A 16 -1.60 26.31 51.55
N VAL A 17 -1.76 25.80 50.36
CA VAL A 17 -0.93 26.09 49.20
C VAL A 17 -1.69 25.65 47.95
N LEU A 18 -2.49 26.55 47.43
CA LEU A 18 -2.90 26.51 46.03
C LEU A 18 -1.75 27.12 45.24
N GLY A 19 -0.79 26.33 44.90
CA GLY A 19 0.35 26.68 44.06
C GLY A 19 0.24 25.95 42.72
N LEU A 20 -0.30 26.66 41.74
CA LEU A 20 0.19 26.78 40.39
C LEU A 20 0.99 25.57 39.86
N ILE A 21 0.30 24.58 39.27
CA ILE A 21 0.87 23.80 38.18
C ILE A 21 -0.16 23.82 37.04
N GLY A 22 -0.27 24.99 36.43
CA GLY A 22 -0.79 25.13 35.08
C GLY A 22 0.28 24.61 34.13
N LEU A 23 0.37 23.28 33.96
CA LEU A 23 1.19 22.71 32.95
C LEU A 23 0.44 22.89 31.62
N VAL A 24 0.78 23.97 30.93
CA VAL A 24 0.44 24.22 29.54
C VAL A 24 1.11 23.12 28.73
N ALA A 25 0.41 22.04 28.54
CA ALA A 25 0.69 21.09 27.45
C ALA A 25 0.33 21.80 26.14
N VAL A 26 1.25 22.66 25.68
CA VAL A 26 1.26 23.07 24.29
C VAL A 26 1.65 21.82 23.50
N ALA A 27 0.65 20.99 23.21
CA ALA A 27 0.75 20.00 22.18
C ALA A 27 0.98 20.78 20.89
N CYS A 28 2.25 20.87 20.46
CA CYS A 28 2.61 21.21 19.11
C CYS A 28 2.11 20.09 18.20
N SER A 29 0.81 20.04 17.97
CA SER A 29 0.29 19.39 16.77
C SER A 29 0.71 20.28 15.61
N LYS A 30 1.87 20.01 15.01
CA LYS A 30 2.14 20.39 13.63
C LYS A 30 1.04 19.72 12.80
N ALA A 31 -0.10 20.36 12.70
CA ALA A 31 -1.04 20.09 11.64
C ALA A 31 -0.25 20.40 10.36
N SER A 32 0.24 19.37 9.71
CA SER A 32 0.72 19.47 8.34
C SER A 32 -0.47 19.99 7.56
N ASN A 33 -0.42 21.27 7.13
CA ASN A 33 -1.38 21.81 6.18
C ASN A 33 -1.16 21.08 4.86
N ILE A 34 -1.63 19.83 4.77
CA ILE A 34 -1.71 19.10 3.51
C ILE A 34 -2.83 19.80 2.74
N ASN A 35 -2.48 20.39 1.61
CA ASN A 35 -3.46 20.96 0.71
C ASN A 35 -4.54 19.89 0.43
N PRO A 36 -5.85 20.21 0.56
CA PRO A 36 -6.92 19.27 0.27
C PRO A 36 -6.81 18.64 -1.13
N ASP A 37 -6.29 19.37 -2.10
CA ASP A 37 -6.06 18.88 -3.46
C ASP A 37 -4.95 17.81 -3.51
N ASP A 38 -3.88 17.99 -2.73
CA ASP A 38 -2.81 17.00 -2.62
C ASP A 38 -3.31 15.72 -1.95
N ALA A 39 -4.10 15.87 -0.88
CA ALA A 39 -4.71 14.71 -0.22
C ALA A 39 -5.69 13.96 -1.14
N ALA A 40 -6.46 14.69 -1.97
CA ALA A 40 -7.34 14.08 -2.97
C ALA A 40 -6.53 13.35 -4.05
N ARG A 41 -5.39 13.93 -4.46
CA ARG A 41 -4.48 13.33 -5.43
C ARG A 41 -3.89 12.03 -4.93
N VAL A 42 -3.37 12.01 -3.70
CA VAL A 42 -2.83 10.80 -3.07
C VAL A 42 -3.88 9.70 -3.00
N ARG A 43 -5.11 10.00 -2.56
CA ARG A 43 -6.19 9.01 -2.54
C ARG A 43 -6.50 8.41 -3.91
N LYS A 44 -6.44 9.22 -5.00
CA LYS A 44 -6.61 8.71 -6.37
C LYS A 44 -5.49 7.77 -6.77
N ILE A 45 -4.26 8.08 -6.38
CA ILE A 45 -3.09 7.24 -6.63
C ILE A 45 -3.26 5.90 -5.91
N ASP A 46 -3.55 5.92 -4.61
CA ASP A 46 -3.78 4.72 -3.81
C ASP A 46 -4.89 3.83 -4.41
N ALA A 47 -6.02 4.45 -4.78
CA ALA A 47 -7.13 3.74 -5.41
C ALA A 47 -6.73 3.12 -6.76
N THR A 48 -5.86 3.78 -7.53
CA THR A 48 -5.38 3.25 -8.82
C THR A 48 -4.44 2.08 -8.62
N VAL A 49 -3.51 2.17 -7.67
CA VAL A 49 -2.61 1.07 -7.30
C VAL A 49 -3.40 -0.15 -6.83
N GLU A 50 -4.42 0.07 -6.01
CA GLU A 50 -5.30 -1.02 -5.54
C GLU A 50 -6.10 -1.64 -6.69
N ARG A 51 -6.60 -0.86 -7.64
CA ARG A 51 -7.28 -1.39 -8.84
C ARG A 51 -6.34 -2.25 -9.70
N ILE A 52 -5.09 -1.85 -9.86
CA ILE A 52 -4.07 -2.65 -10.57
C ILE A 52 -3.87 -3.98 -9.85
N ARG A 53 -3.70 -3.96 -8.53
CA ARG A 53 -3.56 -5.16 -7.72
C ARG A 53 -4.76 -6.09 -7.86
N GLN A 54 -5.98 -5.54 -7.74
CA GLN A 54 -7.23 -6.30 -7.87
C GLN A 54 -7.41 -6.91 -9.26
N ALA A 55 -7.15 -6.13 -10.32
CA ALA A 55 -7.26 -6.62 -11.69
C ALA A 55 -6.27 -7.77 -11.95
N TYR A 56 -5.06 -7.68 -11.43
CA TYR A 56 -4.06 -8.73 -11.58
C TYR A 56 -4.38 -9.97 -10.75
N THR A 57 -4.72 -9.83 -9.47
CA THR A 57 -5.07 -10.97 -8.61
C THR A 57 -6.39 -11.63 -9.00
N GLY A 58 -7.33 -10.84 -9.51
CA GLY A 58 -8.59 -11.30 -10.07
C GLY A 58 -8.47 -11.92 -11.46
N LYS A 59 -7.31 -11.82 -12.09
CA LYS A 59 -7.03 -12.30 -13.43
C LYS A 59 -8.02 -11.71 -14.45
N ASP A 60 -8.29 -10.40 -14.34
CA ASP A 60 -9.18 -9.67 -15.24
C ASP A 60 -8.37 -8.89 -16.27
N PRO A 61 -8.19 -9.44 -17.51
CA PRO A 61 -7.39 -8.79 -18.53
C PRO A 61 -8.00 -7.49 -19.03
N SER A 62 -9.33 -7.37 -19.02
CA SER A 62 -10.02 -6.17 -19.49
C SER A 62 -9.85 -5.03 -18.50
N ALA A 63 -10.08 -5.30 -17.20
CA ALA A 63 -9.84 -4.34 -16.15
C ALA A 63 -8.37 -3.90 -16.12
N PHE A 64 -7.43 -4.86 -16.24
CA PHE A 64 -6.01 -4.59 -16.28
C PHE A 64 -5.63 -3.69 -17.45
N HIS A 65 -6.01 -4.06 -18.67
CA HIS A 65 -5.74 -3.29 -19.89
C HIS A 65 -6.26 -1.84 -19.80
N SER A 66 -7.43 -1.64 -19.20
CA SER A 66 -8.03 -0.31 -19.05
C SER A 66 -7.23 0.64 -18.15
N LEU A 67 -6.31 0.10 -17.34
CA LEU A 67 -5.46 0.86 -16.42
C LEU A 67 -4.12 1.29 -17.04
N PHE A 68 -3.79 0.76 -18.22
CA PHE A 68 -2.55 1.02 -18.93
C PHE A 68 -2.74 1.94 -20.12
N MET A 69 -1.75 2.77 -20.38
CA MET A 69 -1.72 3.52 -21.64
C MET A 69 -1.40 2.57 -22.80
N PRO A 70 -1.99 2.78 -23.98
CA PRO A 70 -1.70 1.98 -25.17
C PRO A 70 -0.33 2.36 -25.77
N LEU A 71 0.74 2.04 -25.05
CA LEU A 71 2.11 2.29 -25.45
C LEU A 71 2.81 1.00 -25.88
N ASP A 72 3.58 1.06 -26.97
CA ASP A 72 4.37 -0.08 -27.43
C ASP A 72 5.31 -0.64 -26.37
N SER A 73 5.87 0.23 -25.52
CA SER A 73 6.73 -0.14 -24.39
C SER A 73 6.02 -1.01 -23.34
N LEU A 74 4.70 -0.89 -23.20
CA LEU A 74 3.90 -1.64 -22.25
C LEU A 74 3.28 -2.91 -22.83
N ARG A 75 3.23 -3.04 -24.15
CA ARG A 75 2.66 -4.21 -24.84
C ARG A 75 3.32 -5.53 -24.40
N LYS A 76 4.65 -5.55 -24.31
CA LYS A 76 5.36 -6.74 -23.83
C LYS A 76 4.96 -7.12 -22.42
N LEU A 77 4.82 -6.14 -21.53
CA LEU A 77 4.37 -6.36 -20.16
C LEU A 77 2.95 -6.91 -20.11
N GLU A 78 2.05 -6.40 -20.94
CA GLU A 78 0.68 -6.92 -21.06
C GLU A 78 0.67 -8.38 -21.54
N GLU A 79 1.49 -8.74 -22.52
CA GLU A 79 1.64 -10.12 -22.98
C GLU A 79 2.18 -11.05 -21.87
N GLU A 80 3.14 -10.59 -21.09
CA GLU A 80 3.67 -11.32 -19.93
C GLU A 80 2.60 -11.55 -18.86
N ILE A 81 1.76 -10.56 -18.59
CA ILE A 81 0.63 -10.67 -17.68
C ILE A 81 -0.44 -11.65 -18.18
N GLN A 82 -0.73 -11.63 -19.47
CA GLN A 82 -1.65 -12.63 -20.07
C GLN A 82 -1.14 -14.07 -19.88
N ARG A 83 0.18 -14.26 -19.98
CA ARG A 83 0.78 -15.57 -19.68
C ARG A 83 0.68 -15.93 -18.21
N ASP A 84 0.85 -14.99 -17.28
CA ASP A 84 0.61 -15.24 -15.87
C ASP A 84 -0.83 -15.70 -15.61
N PHE A 85 -1.82 -15.03 -16.23
CA PHE A 85 -3.23 -15.38 -16.10
C PHE A 85 -3.56 -16.78 -16.68
N ALA A 86 -2.86 -17.18 -17.72
CA ALA A 86 -3.03 -18.51 -18.34
C ALA A 86 -2.36 -19.63 -17.53
N VAL A 87 -1.21 -19.32 -16.89
CA VAL A 87 -0.38 -20.33 -16.21
C VAL A 87 -0.79 -20.56 -14.76
N TYR A 88 -1.20 -19.49 -14.05
CA TYR A 88 -1.49 -19.58 -12.62
C TYR A 88 -3.00 -19.60 -12.35
N ASP A 89 -3.45 -20.55 -11.54
CA ASP A 89 -4.84 -20.63 -11.10
C ASP A 89 -5.16 -19.58 -10.04
N ARG A 90 -4.21 -19.35 -9.15
CA ARG A 90 -4.35 -18.37 -8.08
C ARG A 90 -3.13 -17.46 -8.01
N ILE A 91 -3.41 -16.18 -7.91
CA ILE A 91 -2.41 -15.13 -7.68
C ILE A 91 -2.84 -14.37 -6.43
N THR A 92 -1.92 -14.23 -5.49
CA THR A 92 -2.08 -13.36 -4.31
C THR A 92 -0.96 -12.34 -4.34
N LEU A 93 -1.29 -11.08 -4.07
CA LEU A 93 -0.31 -10.00 -4.17
C LEU A 93 -0.65 -8.91 -3.16
N ASP A 94 0.35 -8.52 -2.39
CA ASP A 94 0.30 -7.40 -1.46
C ASP A 94 1.26 -6.31 -1.93
N PHE A 95 0.78 -5.07 -1.93
CA PHE A 95 1.57 -3.87 -2.21
C PHE A 95 1.70 -3.03 -0.95
N THR A 96 2.89 -2.54 -0.71
CA THR A 96 3.15 -1.50 0.29
C THR A 96 3.81 -0.32 -0.40
N ILE A 97 3.14 0.82 -0.39
CA ILE A 97 3.67 2.05 -0.97
C ILE A 97 4.71 2.64 -0.02
N ASP A 98 5.93 2.80 -0.51
CA ASP A 98 7.04 3.39 0.24
C ASP A 98 7.08 4.91 0.08
N ARG A 99 6.81 5.37 -1.15
CA ARG A 99 6.87 6.80 -1.49
C ARG A 99 6.07 7.10 -2.74
N VAL A 100 5.45 8.26 -2.76
CA VAL A 100 4.81 8.85 -3.93
C VAL A 100 5.49 10.17 -4.26
N MET A 101 5.88 10.36 -5.51
CA MET A 101 6.36 11.62 -6.04
C MET A 101 5.36 12.10 -7.08
N VAL A 102 4.91 13.33 -6.95
CA VAL A 102 3.93 13.95 -7.87
C VAL A 102 4.58 15.16 -8.51
N ASP A 103 4.50 15.22 -9.84
CA ASP A 103 4.95 16.36 -10.64
C ASP A 103 3.89 16.68 -11.71
N GLY A 104 3.07 17.67 -11.42
CA GLY A 104 1.95 18.05 -12.29
C GLY A 104 0.97 16.89 -12.51
N ALA A 105 0.84 16.46 -13.76
CA ALA A 105 -0.01 15.33 -14.15
C ALA A 105 0.63 13.96 -13.85
N ASP A 106 1.94 13.92 -13.70
CA ASP A 106 2.71 12.70 -13.51
C ASP A 106 2.82 12.32 -12.04
N ALA A 107 2.89 11.02 -11.77
CA ALA A 107 3.22 10.50 -10.46
C ALA A 107 4.09 9.24 -10.58
N ALA A 108 5.09 9.16 -9.71
CA ALA A 108 5.90 7.95 -9.54
C ALA A 108 5.61 7.34 -8.17
N VAL A 109 5.12 6.10 -8.18
CA VAL A 109 4.78 5.33 -6.98
C VAL A 109 5.84 4.28 -6.76
N TYR A 110 6.64 4.46 -5.73
CA TYR A 110 7.64 3.49 -5.28
C TYR A 110 6.98 2.56 -4.28
N PHE A 111 7.07 1.27 -4.53
CA PHE A 111 6.45 0.28 -3.67
C PHE A 111 7.28 -0.99 -3.60
N HIS A 112 7.15 -1.70 -2.50
CA HIS A 112 7.57 -3.08 -2.41
C HIS A 112 6.34 -3.99 -2.41
N TRP A 113 6.57 -5.22 -2.84
CA TRP A 113 5.51 -6.19 -2.99
C TRP A 113 5.92 -7.58 -2.48
N LEU A 114 4.92 -8.33 -2.09
CA LEU A 114 5.02 -9.75 -1.75
C LEU A 114 3.92 -10.50 -2.48
N GLY A 115 4.28 -11.57 -3.19
CA GLY A 115 3.32 -12.31 -4.00
C GLY A 115 3.47 -13.83 -3.92
N GLN A 116 2.38 -14.51 -4.27
CA GLN A 116 2.30 -15.95 -4.38
C GLN A 116 1.55 -16.31 -5.66
N TRP A 117 2.11 -17.24 -6.43
CA TRP A 117 1.55 -17.75 -7.68
C TRP A 117 1.43 -19.26 -7.62
N GLN A 118 0.22 -19.78 -7.72
CA GLN A 118 -0.11 -21.20 -7.61
C GLN A 118 -0.61 -21.73 -8.95
N ARG A 119 0.02 -22.79 -9.47
CA ARG A 119 -0.49 -23.57 -10.62
C ARG A 119 -1.29 -24.76 -10.11
N ALA A 120 -2.16 -25.30 -10.97
CA ALA A 120 -2.82 -26.57 -10.72
C ALA A 120 -1.78 -27.68 -10.50
N GLY A 121 -1.93 -28.40 -9.41
CA GLY A 121 -1.05 -29.53 -9.07
C GLY A 121 0.29 -29.17 -8.41
N ASP A 122 0.63 -27.88 -8.26
CA ASP A 122 1.79 -27.50 -7.47
C ASP A 122 1.50 -27.74 -5.97
N GLU A 123 2.39 -28.44 -5.26
CA GLU A 123 2.27 -28.65 -3.81
C GLU A 123 2.46 -27.33 -3.04
N GLN A 124 3.29 -26.43 -3.54
CA GLN A 124 3.54 -25.13 -2.93
C GLN A 124 3.52 -24.02 -3.98
N PRO A 125 2.98 -22.83 -3.62
CA PRO A 125 3.02 -21.67 -4.49
C PRO A 125 4.45 -21.17 -4.69
N LEU A 126 4.73 -20.62 -5.86
CA LEU A 126 5.88 -19.76 -6.06
C LEU A 126 5.70 -18.52 -5.18
N ARG A 127 6.71 -18.18 -4.37
CA ARG A 127 6.69 -16.99 -3.50
C ARG A 127 7.83 -16.09 -3.89
N GLU A 128 7.50 -14.86 -4.19
CA GLU A 128 8.48 -13.85 -4.61
C GLU A 128 8.17 -12.50 -3.94
N ARG A 129 9.17 -11.65 -3.95
CA ARG A 129 9.10 -10.28 -3.45
C ARG A 129 10.02 -9.39 -4.25
N GLY A 130 9.72 -8.11 -4.31
CA GLY A 130 10.57 -7.16 -5.02
C GLY A 130 10.18 -5.72 -4.75
N HIS A 131 10.82 -4.82 -5.49
CA HIS A 131 10.57 -3.38 -5.45
C HIS A 131 10.38 -2.90 -6.86
N ALA A 132 9.39 -2.05 -7.05
CA ALA A 132 9.10 -1.51 -8.37
C ALA A 132 8.62 -0.05 -8.28
N ILE A 133 8.51 0.56 -9.43
CA ILE A 133 8.01 1.92 -9.59
C ILE A 133 6.90 1.86 -10.63
N LEU A 134 5.70 2.31 -10.26
CA LEU A 134 4.63 2.58 -11.21
C LEU A 134 4.69 4.06 -11.61
N ARG A 135 4.76 4.31 -12.90
CA ARG A 135 4.60 5.65 -13.45
C ARG A 135 3.16 5.83 -13.87
N LEU A 136 2.51 6.81 -13.27
CA LEU A 136 1.12 7.14 -13.51
C LEU A 136 1.03 8.52 -14.16
N VAL A 137 0.08 8.70 -15.05
CA VAL A 137 -0.20 9.99 -15.71
C VAL A 137 -1.69 10.28 -15.73
N GLY A 138 -2.04 11.54 -15.63
CA GLY A 138 -3.40 12.05 -15.67
C GLY A 138 -3.79 12.82 -14.40
N HIS A 139 -4.83 13.64 -14.47
CA HIS A 139 -5.35 14.41 -13.34
C HIS A 139 -6.63 13.81 -12.77
N GLN A 140 -7.60 13.51 -13.62
CA GLN A 140 -8.89 12.96 -13.22
C GLN A 140 -8.86 11.43 -13.18
N THR A 141 -8.42 10.85 -14.26
CA THR A 141 -8.16 9.40 -14.39
C THR A 141 -6.66 9.20 -14.46
N LEU A 142 -6.15 8.29 -13.63
CA LEU A 142 -4.75 7.90 -13.64
C LEU A 142 -4.60 6.62 -14.42
N THR A 143 -3.64 6.62 -15.35
CA THR A 143 -3.26 5.44 -16.15
C THR A 143 -1.77 5.17 -15.99
N VAL A 144 -1.38 3.90 -16.11
CA VAL A 144 0.02 3.49 -16.05
C VAL A 144 0.69 3.84 -17.37
N SER A 145 1.74 4.65 -17.32
CA SER A 145 2.59 5.01 -18.46
C SER A 145 3.92 4.28 -18.47
N GLY A 146 4.27 3.59 -17.38
CA GLY A 146 5.50 2.82 -17.28
C GLY A 146 5.59 2.02 -15.98
N VAL A 147 6.42 0.99 -16.04
CA VAL A 147 6.75 0.15 -14.88
C VAL A 147 8.25 -0.09 -14.91
N ASP A 148 8.93 0.23 -13.81
CA ASP A 148 10.37 0.07 -13.68
C ASP A 148 10.73 -0.80 -12.48
N GLY A 149 11.97 -1.26 -12.42
CA GLY A 149 12.49 -2.08 -11.33
C GLY A 149 12.14 -3.55 -11.51
N ASP A 150 11.75 -4.19 -10.42
CA ASP A 150 11.36 -5.59 -10.39
C ASP A 150 9.86 -5.73 -10.09
N PRO A 151 8.98 -5.59 -11.11
CA PRO A 151 7.54 -5.63 -10.91
C PRO A 151 7.05 -7.06 -10.63
N PRO A 152 5.88 -7.24 -9.99
CA PRO A 152 5.29 -8.54 -9.69
C PRO A 152 4.60 -9.20 -10.89
N PHE A 153 4.93 -8.77 -12.11
CA PHE A 153 4.30 -9.22 -13.35
C PHE A 153 5.28 -10.04 -14.18
N GLY A 154 4.79 -10.93 -15.05
CA GLY A 154 5.61 -11.77 -15.92
C GLY A 154 6.27 -12.93 -15.18
N MET A 155 5.65 -13.43 -14.12
CA MET A 155 6.23 -14.48 -13.27
C MET A 155 6.29 -15.83 -13.96
N ALA A 156 5.41 -16.10 -14.93
CA ALA A 156 5.46 -17.31 -15.75
C ALA A 156 6.75 -17.36 -16.58
N ASP A 157 7.13 -16.27 -17.21
CA ASP A 157 8.35 -16.18 -18.01
C ASP A 157 9.62 -16.27 -17.16
N ARG A 158 9.64 -15.61 -15.99
CA ARG A 158 10.77 -15.66 -15.05
C ARG A 158 11.02 -17.09 -14.56
N ARG A 159 9.97 -17.83 -14.25
CA ARG A 159 10.08 -19.22 -13.82
C ARG A 159 10.68 -20.08 -14.92
N ILE A 160 10.22 -19.96 -16.17
CA ILE A 160 10.76 -20.70 -17.30
C ILE A 160 12.26 -20.41 -17.47
N GLN A 161 12.68 -19.16 -17.30
CA GLN A 161 14.07 -18.76 -17.42
C GLN A 161 14.93 -19.36 -16.30
N SER A 162 14.41 -19.45 -15.08
CA SER A 162 15.12 -20.01 -13.92
C SER A 162 15.25 -21.54 -14.00
N GLU A 163 14.29 -22.23 -14.61
CA GLU A 163 14.25 -23.68 -14.81
C GLU A 163 15.11 -24.14 -16.01
N ARG A 164 15.55 -23.23 -16.89
CA ARG A 164 16.47 -23.58 -17.98
C ARG A 164 17.84 -23.96 -17.43
N PRO A 165 18.38 -25.17 -17.77
CA PRO A 165 19.74 -25.53 -17.38
C PRO A 165 20.69 -24.47 -17.91
N ARG A 166 21.53 -23.90 -17.03
CA ARG A 166 22.66 -23.08 -17.48
C ARG A 166 23.56 -23.98 -18.30
N GLY A 167 23.50 -23.82 -19.62
CA GLY A 167 24.37 -24.59 -20.53
C GLY A 167 25.82 -24.45 -20.08
N ARG A 168 26.46 -25.59 -19.91
CA ARG A 168 27.90 -25.69 -19.69
C ARG A 168 28.67 -25.29 -20.92
#